data_ecd231515f26922aae852b2b001fbe58
#
_entry.id   ecd231515f26922aae852b2b001fbe58
#
_cell.length_a   1.000
_cell.length_b   1.000
_cell.length_c   1.000
_cell.angle_alpha   90.00
_cell.angle_beta   90.00
_cell.angle_gamma   90.00
#
_symmetry.space_group_name_H-M   'P 1'
#
loop_
_entity.id
_entity.type
_entity.pdbx_description
1 polymer ?
#
loop_
_entity_poly.entity_id
_entity_poly.type
_entity_poly.pdbx_seq_one_letter_code
_entity_poly.pdbx_strand_id
1 'polypeptide(L)'
;MVYDTIVQALVVVPSGEPLFSEQATKIAIDDEGAGRFVVVSQERADGTAQAIHLDAAEWPTVCEAINRMMAMCRAEKKEVA
;
A
#
# COMPACT_ATOMS: atom_id res chain seq x y z
N MET A 1 -27.83 8.87 -19.81
CA MET A 1 -26.79 8.06 -19.18
C MET A 1 -26.28 8.78 -17.93
N VAL A 2 -26.15 8.06 -16.83
CA VAL A 2 -25.67 8.62 -15.55
C VAL A 2 -24.24 8.18 -15.32
N TYR A 3 -23.38 9.08 -14.84
CA TYR A 3 -21.97 8.79 -14.58
C TYR A 3 -21.68 8.88 -13.08
N ASP A 4 -20.90 7.95 -12.59
CA ASP A 4 -20.46 7.92 -11.19
C ASP A 4 -18.97 8.18 -11.08
N THR A 5 -18.57 8.74 -9.95
CA THR A 5 -17.15 8.88 -9.61
C THR A 5 -16.76 7.74 -8.68
N ILE A 6 -15.71 7.01 -9.04
CA ILE A 6 -15.24 5.86 -8.27
C ILE A 6 -13.79 6.09 -7.87
N VAL A 7 -13.49 5.91 -6.59
CA VAL A 7 -12.11 5.93 -6.12
C VAL A 7 -11.48 4.58 -6.39
N GLN A 8 -10.49 4.55 -7.27
CA GLN A 8 -9.80 3.33 -7.65
C GLN A 8 -8.43 3.17 -7.00
N ALA A 9 -7.80 4.28 -6.64
CA ALA A 9 -6.46 4.24 -6.05
C ALA A 9 -6.26 5.35 -5.04
N LEU A 10 -5.42 5.07 -4.06
CA LEU A 10 -4.96 6.02 -3.06
C LEU A 10 -3.44 5.99 -3.03
N VAL A 11 -2.82 7.12 -2.72
CA VAL A 11 -1.36 7.20 -2.59
C VAL A 11 -1.03 7.70 -1.18
N VAL A 12 -0.19 6.94 -0.51
CA VAL A 12 0.34 7.32 0.80
C VAL A 12 1.76 7.83 0.59
N VAL A 13 2.01 9.06 0.98
CA VAL A 13 3.29 9.73 0.73
C VAL A 13 3.61 10.64 1.93
N PRO A 14 4.90 10.80 2.29
CA PRO A 14 5.24 11.76 3.34
C PRO A 14 4.78 13.17 2.97
N SER A 15 4.34 13.92 3.96
CA SER A 15 3.88 15.30 3.74
C SER A 15 4.97 16.14 3.06
N GLY A 16 4.59 16.84 2.01
CA GLY A 16 5.52 17.69 1.27
C GLY A 16 6.31 17.00 0.17
N GLU A 17 6.24 15.69 0.07
CA GLU A 17 6.93 14.95 -0.98
C GLU A 17 6.07 14.81 -2.24
N PRO A 18 6.71 14.70 -3.43
CA PRO A 18 5.97 14.49 -4.67
C PRO A 18 5.23 13.16 -4.69
N LEU A 19 4.13 13.11 -5.44
CA LEU A 19 3.33 11.88 -5.61
C LEU A 19 4.12 10.71 -6.19
N PHE A 20 5.14 10.98 -6.96
CA PHE A 20 5.93 9.95 -7.64
C PHE A 20 7.30 9.76 -7.02
N SER A 21 7.41 9.97 -5.73
CA SER A 21 8.65 9.69 -5.01
C SER A 21 8.77 8.20 -4.71
N GLU A 22 10.00 7.75 -4.45
CA GLU A 22 10.25 6.37 -4.02
C GLU A 22 9.58 6.03 -2.69
N GLN A 23 9.22 7.05 -1.92
CA GLN A 23 8.57 6.88 -0.62
C GLN A 23 7.05 6.82 -0.74
N ALA A 24 6.52 6.96 -1.95
CA ALA A 24 5.08 6.89 -2.17
C ALA A 24 4.63 5.43 -2.30
N THR A 25 3.58 5.08 -1.58
CA THR A 25 2.96 3.76 -1.67
C THR A 25 1.59 3.91 -2.30
N LYS A 26 1.40 3.28 -3.45
CA LYS A 26 0.12 3.30 -4.16
C LYS A 26 -0.70 2.09 -3.75
N ILE A 27 -1.95 2.33 -3.41
CA ILE A 27 -2.90 1.28 -3.06
C ILE A 27 -4.05 1.38 -4.07
N ALA A 28 -4.23 0.36 -4.87
CA ALA A 28 -5.21 0.36 -5.94
C ALA A 28 -6.09 -0.88 -5.91
N ILE A 29 -7.23 -0.81 -6.56
CA ILE A 29 -8.09 -1.95 -6.78
C ILE A 29 -7.88 -2.42 -8.21
N ASP A 30 -7.57 -3.70 -8.36
CA ASP A 30 -7.45 -4.35 -9.66
C ASP A 30 -8.58 -5.37 -9.79
N ASP A 31 -9.37 -5.23 -10.84
CA ASP A 31 -10.54 -6.08 -11.09
C ASP A 31 -10.34 -6.80 -12.43
N GLU A 32 -9.47 -7.80 -12.44
CA GLU A 32 -9.18 -8.59 -13.62
C GLU A 32 -9.76 -10.00 -13.49
N GLY A 33 -10.91 -10.19 -14.11
CA GLY A 33 -11.45 -11.51 -14.39
C GLY A 33 -11.73 -12.46 -13.22
N ALA A 34 -10.86 -12.55 -12.24
CA ALA A 34 -10.98 -13.49 -11.12
C ALA A 34 -11.52 -12.83 -9.84
N GLY A 35 -11.93 -11.57 -9.92
CA GLY A 35 -12.43 -10.79 -8.78
C GLY A 35 -11.58 -9.57 -8.51
N ARG A 36 -11.86 -8.91 -7.40
CA ARG A 36 -11.16 -7.69 -7.02
C ARG A 36 -10.06 -7.96 -6.02
N PHE A 37 -8.89 -7.44 -6.30
CA PHE A 37 -7.72 -7.54 -5.44
C PHE A 37 -7.22 -6.15 -5.11
N VAL A 38 -6.65 -6.00 -3.93
CA VAL A 38 -5.92 -4.79 -3.58
C VAL A 38 -4.47 -4.98 -4.00
N VAL A 39 -3.94 -4.01 -4.75
CA VAL A 39 -2.56 -4.01 -5.21
C VAL A 39 -1.82 -2.91 -4.48
N VAL A 40 -0.75 -3.27 -3.77
CA VAL A 40 0.11 -2.33 -3.08
C VAL A 40 1.44 -2.27 -3.81
N SER A 41 1.86 -1.09 -4.24
CA SER A 41 3.07 -0.93 -5.06
C SER A 41 3.88 0.28 -4.64
N GLN A 42 5.19 0.18 -4.87
CA GLN A 42 6.12 1.29 -4.72
C GLN A 42 7.04 1.31 -5.94
N GLU A 43 7.33 2.50 -6.45
CA GLU A 43 8.30 2.68 -7.53
C GLU A 43 9.71 2.72 -6.96
N ARG A 44 10.66 2.17 -7.72
CA ARG A 44 12.07 2.20 -7.40
C ARG A 44 12.80 3.28 -8.19
N ALA A 45 14.00 3.65 -7.73
CA ALA A 45 14.85 4.65 -8.40
C ALA A 45 15.15 4.31 -9.85
N ASP A 46 15.19 3.03 -10.21
CA ASP A 46 15.45 2.57 -11.58
C ASP A 46 14.22 2.60 -12.48
N GLY A 47 13.10 3.10 -11.99
CA GLY A 47 11.84 3.17 -12.76
C GLY A 47 11.01 1.90 -12.74
N THR A 48 11.48 0.84 -12.07
CA THR A 48 10.67 -0.36 -11.90
C THR A 48 9.71 -0.19 -10.72
N ALA A 49 8.61 -0.91 -10.74
CA ALA A 49 7.65 -0.94 -9.64
C ALA A 49 7.53 -2.36 -9.12
N GLN A 50 7.48 -2.51 -7.80
CA GLN A 50 7.16 -3.78 -7.19
C GLN A 50 5.76 -3.72 -6.62
N ALA A 51 4.99 -4.76 -6.86
CA ALA A 51 3.60 -4.82 -6.43
C ALA A 51 3.30 -6.14 -5.75
N ILE A 52 2.45 -6.08 -4.74
CA ILE A 52 1.87 -7.26 -4.11
C ILE A 52 0.37 -7.21 -4.28
N HIS A 53 -0.23 -8.38 -4.47
CA HIS A 53 -1.67 -8.53 -4.64
C HIS A 53 -2.25 -9.15 -3.37
N LEU A 54 -3.25 -8.51 -2.80
CA LEU A 54 -3.88 -8.95 -1.57
C LEU A 54 -5.34 -9.28 -1.81
N ASP A 55 -5.74 -10.50 -1.45
CA ASP A 55 -7.14 -10.88 -1.42
C ASP A 55 -7.77 -10.28 -0.14
N ALA A 56 -9.00 -9.81 -0.26
CA ALA A 56 -9.73 -9.26 0.88
C ALA A 56 -9.84 -10.29 2.03
N ALA A 57 -9.92 -11.58 1.72
CA ALA A 57 -10.01 -12.63 2.72
C ALA A 57 -8.73 -12.82 3.52
N GLU A 58 -7.56 -12.56 2.94
CA GLU A 58 -6.28 -12.67 3.66
C GLU A 58 -5.89 -11.41 4.43
N TRP A 59 -6.51 -10.28 4.12
CA TRP A 59 -6.12 -9.00 4.68
C TRP A 59 -6.12 -8.96 6.22
N PRO A 60 -7.14 -9.49 6.93
CA PRO A 60 -7.12 -9.43 8.39
C PRO A 60 -5.87 -10.07 9.00
N THR A 61 -5.43 -11.20 8.44
CA THR A 61 -4.23 -11.89 8.92
C THR A 61 -2.96 -11.14 8.54
N VAL A 62 -2.88 -10.64 7.31
CA VAL A 62 -1.74 -9.84 6.86
C VAL A 62 -1.64 -8.56 7.68
N CYS A 63 -2.76 -7.88 7.90
CA CYS A 63 -2.81 -6.65 8.68
C CYS A 63 -2.31 -6.87 10.11
N GLU A 64 -2.76 -7.94 10.76
CA GLU A 64 -2.31 -8.28 12.09
C GLU A 64 -0.80 -8.53 12.14
N ALA A 65 -0.28 -9.29 11.17
CA ALA A 65 1.16 -9.56 11.10
C ALA A 65 1.97 -8.28 10.90
N ILE A 66 1.52 -7.39 10.04
CA ILE A 66 2.18 -6.10 9.80
C ILE A 66 2.16 -5.26 11.06
N ASN A 67 1.04 -5.20 11.76
CA ASN A 67 0.93 -4.43 13.00
C ASN A 67 1.88 -4.94 14.07
N ARG A 68 2.06 -6.26 14.18
CA ARG A 68 3.02 -6.85 15.11
C ARG A 68 4.46 -6.44 14.78
N MET A 69 4.83 -6.47 13.51
CA MET A 69 6.15 -6.06 13.06
C MET A 69 6.38 -4.56 13.26
N MET A 70 5.38 -3.74 13.00
CA MET A 70 5.46 -2.30 13.25
C MET A 70 5.68 -1.99 14.73
N ALA A 71 5.03 -2.74 15.62
CA ALA A 71 5.24 -2.58 17.05
C ALA A 71 6.68 -2.89 17.46
N MET A 72 7.29 -3.91 16.86
CA MET A 72 8.70 -4.24 17.10
C MET A 72 9.62 -3.13 16.62
N CYS A 73 9.35 -2.54 15.47
CA CYS A 73 10.14 -1.40 14.97
C CYS A 73 10.05 -0.20 15.89
N ARG A 74 8.88 0.08 16.43
CA ARG A 74 8.69 1.18 17.37
C ARG A 74 9.43 0.95 18.69
N ALA A 75 9.45 -0.28 19.17
CA ALA A 75 10.18 -0.64 20.38
C ALA A 75 11.69 -0.42 20.20
N GLU A 76 12.25 -0.81 19.06
CA GLU A 76 13.67 -0.55 18.75
C GLU A 76 13.99 0.94 18.75
N LYS A 77 13.12 1.77 18.17
CA LYS A 77 13.32 3.22 18.16
C LYS A 77 13.35 3.81 19.57
N LYS A 78 12.55 3.28 20.48
CA LYS A 78 12.55 3.74 21.87
C LYS A 78 13.82 3.37 22.60
N GLU A 79 14.40 2.22 22.30
CA GLU A 79 15.63 1.76 22.92
C GLU A 79 16.85 2.54 22.47
N VAL A 80 16.83 3.09 21.27
CA VAL A 80 17.94 3.84 20.69
C VAL A 80 17.97 5.30 21.15
N ALA A 81 16.91 5.77 21.74
CA ALA A 81 16.81 7.18 22.17
C ALA A 81 17.68 7.53 23.41
#